data_5aa849104b6372f462f97c46f4384cef
#
_entry.id   5aa849104b6372f462f97c46f4384cef
#
_cell.length_a   1.000
_cell.length_b   1.000
_cell.length_c   1.000
_cell.angle_alpha   90.00
_cell.angle_beta   90.00
_cell.angle_gamma   90.00
#
_symmetry.space_group_name_H-M   'P 1'
#
loop_
_entity.id
_entity.type
_entity.pdbx_description
1 polymer ?
#
loop_
_entity_poly.entity_id
_entity_poly.type
_entity_poly.pdbx_seq_one_letter_code
_entity_poly.pdbx_strand_id
1 'polypeptide(L)'
;MTKKIVLQGFVPSKHDHAHCVQEAIAEAETICAGRNERFTTLRKTVLELVWSSHKPIKAYDLLAQLANYHERPAPPTVYRALDFLREAGLVHKIQSLNAYVGCGDPRRDHQGQFLICEDCGSVAELDDGTITSRIGHNAKKIGFKVNDETVEVIGLCQSCQ
;
A
#
# COMPACT_ATOMS: atom_id res chain seq x y z
N MET A 1 -4.71 -10.88 -23.11
CA MET A 1 -4.25 -9.61 -22.46
C MET A 1 -3.17 -9.95 -21.48
N THR A 2 -1.98 -9.43 -21.65
CA THR A 2 -0.88 -9.64 -20.69
C THR A 2 -1.22 -8.91 -19.40
N LYS A 3 -1.38 -9.63 -18.29
CA LYS A 3 -1.62 -9.04 -16.96
C LYS A 3 -0.44 -8.14 -16.62
N LYS A 4 -0.70 -6.89 -16.21
CA LYS A 4 0.35 -5.97 -15.79
C LYS A 4 0.95 -6.51 -14.49
N ILE A 5 2.23 -6.89 -14.50
CA ILE A 5 2.93 -7.47 -13.35
C ILE A 5 3.40 -6.37 -12.40
N VAL A 6 3.96 -5.28 -12.93
CA VAL A 6 4.38 -4.13 -12.11
C VAL A 6 3.19 -3.21 -11.91
N LEU A 7 2.62 -3.15 -10.72
CA LEU A 7 1.52 -2.27 -10.37
C LEU A 7 2.02 -0.85 -10.11
N GLN A 8 3.09 -0.74 -9.33
CA GLN A 8 3.78 0.51 -9.04
C GLN A 8 5.28 0.28 -9.09
N GLY A 9 5.99 0.99 -9.99
CA GLY A 9 7.45 0.94 -10.11
C GLY A 9 8.15 1.86 -9.11
N PHE A 10 9.49 1.80 -9.10
CA PHE A 10 10.29 2.82 -8.43
C PHE A 10 10.16 4.14 -9.16
N VAL A 11 9.81 5.19 -8.42
CA VAL A 11 9.47 6.49 -8.98
C VAL A 11 10.67 7.44 -8.87
N PRO A 12 11.01 8.20 -9.93
CA PRO A 12 12.06 9.20 -9.89
C PRO A 12 11.81 10.27 -8.83
N SER A 13 12.88 10.85 -8.29
CA SER A 13 12.82 11.89 -7.25
C SER A 13 12.06 13.18 -7.65
N LYS A 14 11.84 13.39 -8.96
CA LYS A 14 11.10 14.55 -9.53
C LYS A 14 9.69 14.15 -10.01
N HIS A 15 9.01 13.28 -9.29
CA HIS A 15 7.66 12.86 -9.65
C HIS A 15 6.59 13.81 -9.07
N ASP A 16 5.50 14.00 -9.84
CA ASP A 16 4.34 14.79 -9.38
C ASP A 16 3.44 13.95 -8.47
N HIS A 17 3.67 14.06 -7.17
CA HIS A 17 2.85 13.37 -6.15
C HIS A 17 1.42 13.89 -6.09
N ALA A 18 1.14 15.13 -6.48
CA ALA A 18 -0.20 15.70 -6.43
C ALA A 18 -1.16 14.92 -7.35
N HIS A 19 -0.67 14.54 -8.54
CA HIS A 19 -1.44 13.70 -9.46
C HIS A 19 -1.72 12.31 -8.88
N CYS A 20 -0.71 11.64 -8.32
CA CYS A 20 -0.88 10.34 -7.67
C CYS A 20 -1.90 10.38 -6.53
N VAL A 21 -1.87 11.43 -5.70
CA VAL A 21 -2.83 11.61 -4.62
C VAL A 21 -4.25 11.78 -5.16
N GLN A 22 -4.43 12.62 -6.20
CA GLN A 22 -5.75 12.84 -6.81
C GLN A 22 -6.35 11.57 -7.39
N GLU A 23 -5.54 10.78 -8.12
CA GLU A 23 -5.97 9.50 -8.67
C GLU A 23 -6.35 8.51 -7.56
N ALA A 24 -5.53 8.39 -6.52
CA ALA A 24 -5.79 7.50 -5.39
C ALA A 24 -7.09 7.86 -4.65
N ILE A 25 -7.37 9.15 -4.47
CA ILE A 25 -8.60 9.61 -3.82
C ILE A 25 -9.83 9.34 -4.70
N ALA A 26 -9.78 9.64 -5.99
CA ALA A 26 -10.89 9.36 -6.92
C ALA A 26 -11.21 7.86 -6.99
N GLU A 27 -10.17 7.04 -6.98
CA GLU A 27 -10.31 5.58 -6.94
C GLU A 27 -10.95 5.11 -5.64
N ALA A 28 -10.50 5.64 -4.48
CA ALA A 28 -11.06 5.31 -3.18
C ALA A 28 -12.54 5.70 -3.06
N GLU A 29 -12.91 6.88 -3.55
CA GLU A 29 -14.30 7.34 -3.58
C GLU A 29 -15.18 6.36 -4.40
N THR A 30 -14.70 5.93 -5.56
CA THR A 30 -15.40 4.97 -6.42
C THR A 30 -15.57 3.60 -5.76
N ILE A 31 -14.50 3.06 -5.16
CA ILE A 31 -14.51 1.75 -4.48
C ILE A 31 -15.44 1.78 -3.28
N CYS A 32 -15.33 2.80 -2.41
CA CYS A 32 -16.15 2.92 -1.21
C CYS A 32 -17.63 3.11 -1.55
N ALA A 33 -17.95 3.91 -2.57
CA ALA A 33 -19.32 4.08 -3.05
C ALA A 33 -19.91 2.75 -3.56
N GLY A 34 -19.14 1.98 -4.33
CA GLY A 34 -19.56 0.67 -4.83
C GLY A 34 -19.80 -0.37 -3.73
N ARG A 35 -19.16 -0.22 -2.57
CA ARG A 35 -19.30 -1.08 -1.39
C ARG A 35 -20.30 -0.54 -0.36
N ASN A 36 -20.92 0.61 -0.61
CA ASN A 36 -21.76 1.34 0.34
C ASN A 36 -21.05 1.65 1.67
N GLU A 37 -19.75 1.95 1.61
CA GLU A 37 -18.88 2.27 2.75
C GLU A 37 -18.64 3.78 2.82
N ARG A 38 -18.57 4.33 4.06
CA ARG A 38 -18.30 5.77 4.24
C ARG A 38 -16.81 6.07 4.13
N PHE A 39 -16.43 6.78 3.08
CA PHE A 39 -15.10 7.36 2.93
C PHE A 39 -15.08 8.74 3.61
N THR A 40 -14.81 8.75 4.93
CA THR A 40 -14.84 9.96 5.76
C THR A 40 -13.67 10.88 5.46
N THR A 41 -13.79 12.18 5.83
CA THR A 41 -12.70 13.17 5.71
C THR A 41 -11.40 12.67 6.35
N LEU A 42 -11.48 12.06 7.54
CA LEU A 42 -10.30 11.49 8.20
C LEU A 42 -9.62 10.39 7.37
N ARG A 43 -10.40 9.44 6.83
CA ARG A 43 -9.87 8.36 5.97
C ARG A 43 -9.24 8.91 4.71
N LYS A 44 -9.87 9.94 4.12
CA LYS A 44 -9.33 10.68 2.97
C LYS A 44 -7.98 11.31 3.31
N THR A 45 -7.89 12.08 4.39
CA THR A 45 -6.63 12.72 4.81
C THR A 45 -5.53 11.68 5.10
N VAL A 46 -5.86 10.56 5.76
CA VAL A 46 -4.86 9.49 5.98
C VAL A 46 -4.38 8.90 4.67
N LEU A 47 -5.26 8.66 3.70
CA LEU A 47 -4.88 8.16 2.38
C LEU A 47 -4.02 9.18 1.61
N GLU A 48 -4.35 10.47 1.66
CA GLU A 48 -3.55 11.55 1.08
C GLU A 48 -2.12 11.57 1.65
N LEU A 49 -2.00 11.43 2.97
CA LEU A 49 -0.70 11.37 3.64
C LEU A 49 0.11 10.13 3.27
N VAL A 50 -0.53 8.97 3.13
CA VAL A 50 0.15 7.74 2.64
C VAL A 50 0.68 7.95 1.22
N TRP A 51 -0.08 8.60 0.34
CA TRP A 51 0.30 8.87 -1.04
C TRP A 51 1.20 10.12 -1.23
N SER A 52 1.46 10.88 -0.18
CA SER A 52 2.32 12.08 -0.25
C SER A 52 3.77 11.75 -0.62
N SER A 53 4.17 10.50 -0.49
CA SER A 53 5.44 9.98 -0.99
C SER A 53 5.28 8.51 -1.41
N HIS A 54 6.22 7.99 -2.23
CA HIS A 54 6.27 6.56 -2.58
C HIS A 54 7.13 5.75 -1.60
N LYS A 55 7.40 6.31 -0.43
CA LYS A 55 8.08 5.63 0.68
C LYS A 55 7.07 5.18 1.70
N PRO A 56 7.28 4.01 2.33
CA PRO A 56 6.43 3.57 3.41
C PRO A 56 6.41 4.57 4.57
N ILE A 57 5.21 4.84 5.09
CA ILE A 57 5.02 5.74 6.23
C ILE A 57 4.54 4.97 7.45
N LYS A 58 5.14 5.21 8.62
CA LYS A 58 4.72 4.58 9.87
C LYS A 58 3.46 5.24 10.43
N ALA A 59 2.64 4.47 11.15
CA ALA A 59 1.42 4.99 11.77
C ALA A 59 1.70 6.16 12.74
N TYR A 60 2.86 6.16 13.41
CA TYR A 60 3.26 7.24 14.30
C TYR A 60 3.56 8.54 13.54
N ASP A 61 4.22 8.44 12.37
CA ASP A 61 4.52 9.58 11.52
C ASP A 61 3.24 10.15 10.87
N LEU A 62 2.30 9.26 10.51
CA LEU A 62 0.96 9.66 10.08
C LEU A 62 0.21 10.43 11.17
N LEU A 63 0.29 9.97 12.42
CA LEU A 63 -0.34 10.64 13.55
C LEU A 63 0.21 12.05 13.73
N ALA A 64 1.53 12.21 13.65
CA ALA A 64 2.19 13.52 13.76
C ALA A 64 1.78 14.47 12.63
N GLN A 65 1.69 13.98 11.39
CA GLN A 65 1.26 14.79 10.25
C GLN A 65 -0.24 15.11 10.31
N LEU A 66 -1.06 14.16 10.76
CA LEU A 66 -2.51 14.32 10.89
C LEU A 66 -2.89 15.42 11.89
N ALA A 67 -2.04 15.71 12.86
CA ALA A 67 -2.21 16.81 13.82
C ALA A 67 -2.29 18.19 13.16
N ASN A 68 -1.80 18.34 11.93
CA ASN A 68 -1.90 19.59 11.16
C ASN A 68 -3.30 19.78 10.53
N TYR A 69 -4.09 18.72 10.44
CA TYR A 69 -5.40 18.72 9.75
C TYR A 69 -6.57 18.44 10.69
N HIS A 70 -6.32 17.81 11.84
CA HIS A 70 -7.33 17.40 12.81
C HIS A 70 -6.90 17.75 14.23
N GLU A 71 -7.82 18.30 15.01
CA GLU A 71 -7.56 18.59 16.41
C GLU A 71 -7.35 17.29 17.21
N ARG A 72 -6.18 17.18 17.86
CA ARG A 72 -5.81 16.10 18.78
C ARG A 72 -6.09 14.69 18.25
N PRO A 73 -5.53 14.30 17.11
CA PRO A 73 -5.70 12.94 16.62
C PRO A 73 -5.10 11.95 17.63
N ALA A 74 -5.84 10.89 17.93
CA ALA A 74 -5.37 9.85 18.86
C ALA A 74 -4.84 8.62 18.08
N PRO A 75 -3.86 7.86 18.59
CA PRO A 75 -3.36 6.67 17.93
C PRO A 75 -4.44 5.70 17.46
N PRO A 76 -5.47 5.34 18.26
CA PRO A 76 -6.55 4.45 17.82
C PRO A 76 -7.28 4.96 16.57
N THR A 77 -7.38 6.28 16.40
CA THR A 77 -8.06 6.90 15.26
C THR A 77 -7.31 6.65 13.95
N VAL A 78 -5.97 6.77 13.97
CA VAL A 78 -5.11 6.48 12.81
C VAL A 78 -5.17 5.00 12.48
N TYR A 79 -5.04 4.10 13.46
CA TYR A 79 -5.09 2.65 13.22
C TYR A 79 -6.43 2.20 12.64
N ARG A 80 -7.56 2.71 13.13
CA ARG A 80 -8.89 2.41 12.55
C ARG A 80 -9.02 2.89 11.11
N ALA A 81 -8.45 4.04 10.78
CA ALA A 81 -8.43 4.53 9.41
C ALA A 81 -7.55 3.65 8.51
N LEU A 82 -6.36 3.26 8.97
CA LEU A 82 -5.46 2.37 8.24
C LEU A 82 -6.05 0.97 8.05
N ASP A 83 -6.70 0.40 9.07
CA ASP A 83 -7.37 -0.89 8.98
C ASP A 83 -8.48 -0.85 7.92
N PHE A 84 -9.32 0.18 7.95
CA PHE A 84 -10.34 0.39 6.92
C PHE A 84 -9.72 0.49 5.51
N LEU A 85 -8.67 1.28 5.33
CA LEU A 85 -8.01 1.47 4.03
C LEU A 85 -7.37 0.17 3.53
N ARG A 86 -6.84 -0.66 4.43
CA ARG A 86 -6.32 -1.99 4.11
C ARG A 86 -7.44 -2.95 3.69
N GLU A 87 -8.52 -3.01 4.43
CA GLU A 87 -9.70 -3.85 4.12
C GLU A 87 -10.34 -3.43 2.79
N ALA A 88 -10.32 -2.14 2.48
CA ALA A 88 -10.76 -1.61 1.19
C ALA A 88 -9.77 -1.89 0.04
N GLY A 89 -8.55 -2.38 0.32
CA GLY A 89 -7.51 -2.64 -0.68
C GLY A 89 -6.80 -1.38 -1.17
N LEU A 90 -6.95 -0.25 -0.46
CA LEU A 90 -6.40 1.06 -0.85
C LEU A 90 -4.96 1.27 -0.39
N VAL A 91 -4.54 0.55 0.65
CA VAL A 91 -3.17 0.58 1.18
C VAL A 91 -2.70 -0.82 1.54
N HIS A 92 -1.39 -1.02 1.48
CA HIS A 92 -0.71 -2.21 1.97
C HIS A 92 0.13 -1.90 3.20
N LYS A 93 0.31 -2.88 4.07
CA LYS A 93 1.28 -2.83 5.16
C LYS A 93 2.55 -3.57 4.75
N ILE A 94 3.70 -2.90 4.83
CA ILE A 94 5.02 -3.51 4.71
C ILE A 94 5.40 -4.02 6.10
N GLN A 95 5.41 -5.34 6.26
CA GLN A 95 5.57 -5.98 7.56
C GLN A 95 6.96 -5.74 8.16
N SER A 96 8.01 -5.90 7.33
CA SER A 96 9.41 -5.71 7.76
C SER A 96 9.71 -4.30 8.27
N LEU A 97 8.98 -3.30 7.76
CA LEU A 97 9.15 -1.89 8.14
C LEU A 97 8.10 -1.40 9.15
N ASN A 98 7.07 -2.19 9.41
CA ASN A 98 5.87 -1.78 10.16
C ASN A 98 5.32 -0.43 9.66
N ALA A 99 5.20 -0.31 8.35
CA ALA A 99 4.82 0.93 7.67
C ALA A 99 3.79 0.66 6.57
N TYR A 100 3.22 1.69 5.99
CA TYR A 100 2.11 1.60 5.04
C TYR A 100 2.47 2.30 3.73
N VAL A 101 2.01 1.73 2.60
CA VAL A 101 2.11 2.29 1.25
C VAL A 101 0.76 2.25 0.56
N GLY A 102 0.53 3.13 -0.39
CA GLY A 102 -0.65 3.08 -1.25
C GLY A 102 -0.62 1.87 -2.18
N CYS A 103 -1.77 1.32 -2.51
CA CYS A 103 -1.92 0.24 -3.47
C CYS A 103 -1.91 0.78 -4.90
N GLY A 104 -1.09 0.21 -5.78
CA GLY A 104 -0.95 0.64 -7.17
C GLY A 104 -2.10 0.22 -8.09
N ASP A 105 -2.96 -0.73 -7.68
CA ASP A 105 -4.17 -1.14 -8.41
C ASP A 105 -5.24 -1.70 -7.46
N PRO A 106 -5.96 -0.84 -6.72
CA PRO A 106 -6.91 -1.26 -5.69
C PRO A 106 -8.19 -1.90 -6.24
N ARG A 107 -8.40 -1.87 -7.56
CA ARG A 107 -9.55 -2.55 -8.21
C ARG A 107 -9.36 -4.05 -8.31
N ARG A 108 -8.13 -4.52 -8.21
CA ARG A 108 -7.78 -5.93 -8.30
C ARG A 108 -7.55 -6.52 -6.92
N ASP A 109 -8.11 -7.68 -6.69
CA ASP A 109 -7.69 -8.52 -5.58
C ASP A 109 -6.35 -9.16 -5.95
N HIS A 110 -5.29 -8.83 -5.21
CA HIS A 110 -3.93 -9.33 -5.42
C HIS A 110 -3.18 -9.46 -4.11
N GLN A 111 -2.21 -10.35 -4.10
CA GLN A 111 -1.34 -10.54 -2.96
C GLN A 111 -0.22 -9.50 -2.95
N GLY A 112 0.13 -8.99 -1.78
CA GLY A 112 1.19 -8.00 -1.63
C GLY A 112 2.55 -8.60 -1.97
N GLN A 113 3.18 -8.10 -3.07
CA GLN A 113 4.54 -8.46 -3.48
C GLN A 113 5.34 -7.16 -3.65
N PHE A 114 6.35 -6.97 -2.82
CA PHE A 114 7.06 -5.70 -2.72
C PHE A 114 8.56 -5.86 -2.91
N LEU A 115 9.14 -4.95 -3.70
CA LEU A 115 10.58 -4.74 -3.79
C LEU A 115 10.93 -3.49 -2.99
N ILE A 116 11.79 -3.62 -2.00
CA ILE A 116 12.11 -2.55 -1.04
C ILE A 116 13.58 -2.17 -1.24
N CYS A 117 13.83 -0.91 -1.58
CA CYS A 117 15.19 -0.38 -1.65
C CYS A 117 15.69 -0.05 -0.24
N GLU A 118 16.75 -0.73 0.19
CA GLU A 118 17.34 -0.54 1.53
C GLU A 118 18.08 0.79 1.68
N ASP A 119 18.50 1.43 0.57
CA ASP A 119 19.21 2.70 0.60
C ASP A 119 18.24 3.90 0.64
N CYS A 120 17.36 4.04 -0.36
CA CYS A 120 16.45 5.19 -0.41
C CYS A 120 15.09 4.97 0.25
N GLY A 121 14.76 3.73 0.64
CA GLY A 121 13.49 3.35 1.27
C GLY A 121 12.28 3.33 0.33
N SER A 122 12.47 3.53 -0.98
CA SER A 122 11.37 3.44 -1.95
C SER A 122 10.91 2.00 -2.12
N VAL A 123 9.62 1.83 -2.44
CA VAL A 123 8.99 0.52 -2.63
C VAL A 123 8.36 0.46 -4.02
N ALA A 124 8.53 -0.68 -4.68
CA ALA A 124 7.77 -1.03 -5.88
C ALA A 124 6.82 -2.19 -5.57
N GLU A 125 5.65 -2.20 -6.20
CA GLU A 125 4.61 -3.21 -6.02
C GLU A 125 4.46 -4.05 -7.27
N LEU A 126 4.42 -5.37 -7.07
CA LEU A 126 4.20 -6.37 -8.11
C LEU A 126 2.90 -7.15 -7.86
N ASP A 127 2.34 -7.71 -8.93
CA ASP A 127 1.28 -8.72 -8.92
C ASP A 127 1.65 -9.84 -9.90
N ASP A 128 2.57 -10.70 -9.50
CA ASP A 128 2.96 -11.88 -10.27
C ASP A 128 2.30 -13.15 -9.72
N GLY A 129 1.23 -13.59 -10.41
CA GLY A 129 0.51 -14.81 -10.08
C GLY A 129 1.37 -16.08 -10.13
N THR A 130 2.53 -16.07 -10.79
CA THR A 130 3.45 -17.20 -10.83
C THR A 130 4.09 -17.40 -9.45
N ILE A 131 4.48 -16.31 -8.79
CA ILE A 131 5.05 -16.33 -7.43
C ILE A 131 4.01 -16.91 -6.47
N THR A 132 2.81 -16.34 -6.42
CA THR A 132 1.70 -16.79 -5.56
C THR A 132 1.35 -18.27 -5.82
N SER A 133 1.23 -18.65 -7.09
CA SER A 133 0.94 -20.05 -7.45
C SER A 133 2.03 -21.01 -6.99
N ARG A 134 3.30 -20.60 -7.08
CA ARG A 134 4.44 -21.41 -6.67
C ARG A 134 4.49 -21.61 -5.15
N ILE A 135 4.24 -20.54 -4.40
CA ILE A 135 4.15 -20.61 -2.93
C ILE A 135 3.00 -21.53 -2.53
N GLY A 136 1.79 -21.33 -3.08
CA GLY A 136 0.62 -22.15 -2.79
C GLY A 136 0.80 -23.64 -3.14
N HIS A 137 1.46 -23.92 -4.28
CA HIS A 137 1.77 -25.29 -4.68
C HIS A 137 2.71 -25.99 -3.68
N ASN A 138 3.77 -25.31 -3.26
CA ASN A 138 4.72 -25.89 -2.31
C ASN A 138 4.13 -26.01 -0.90
N ALA A 139 3.30 -25.05 -0.47
CA ALA A 139 2.58 -25.13 0.80
C ALA A 139 1.68 -26.37 0.88
N LYS A 140 0.94 -26.66 -0.20
CA LYS A 140 0.08 -27.87 -0.28
C LYS A 140 0.86 -29.18 -0.11
N LYS A 141 2.10 -29.27 -0.60
CA LYS A 141 2.94 -30.48 -0.47
C LYS A 141 3.26 -30.83 0.98
N ILE A 142 3.28 -29.84 1.85
CA ILE A 142 3.54 -30.02 3.30
C ILE A 142 2.26 -29.92 4.14
N GLY A 143 1.08 -29.94 3.50
CA GLY A 143 -0.20 -29.84 4.20
C GLY A 143 -0.55 -28.47 4.76
N PHE A 144 0.13 -27.39 4.29
CA PHE A 144 -0.11 -26.02 4.75
C PHE A 144 -1.18 -25.34 3.91
N LYS A 145 -2.17 -24.73 4.57
CA LYS A 145 -3.20 -23.90 3.95
C LYS A 145 -2.79 -22.44 4.02
N VAL A 146 -2.51 -21.82 2.89
CA VAL A 146 -2.26 -20.36 2.80
C VAL A 146 -3.59 -19.63 2.96
N ASN A 147 -3.68 -18.73 3.93
CA ASN A 147 -4.83 -17.83 4.12
C ASN A 147 -4.53 -16.41 3.65
N ASP A 148 -3.28 -15.98 3.80
CA ASP A 148 -2.79 -14.67 3.38
C ASP A 148 -1.31 -14.79 2.98
N GLU A 149 -0.86 -13.95 2.05
CA GLU A 149 0.50 -13.99 1.52
C GLU A 149 1.04 -12.58 1.35
N THR A 150 2.22 -12.33 1.87
CA THR A 150 2.99 -11.13 1.58
C THR A 150 4.42 -11.53 1.24
N VAL A 151 4.93 -11.03 0.12
CA VAL A 151 6.32 -11.25 -0.31
C VAL A 151 7.05 -9.92 -0.25
N GLU A 152 8.13 -9.87 0.51
CA GLU A 152 8.99 -8.68 0.62
C GLU A 152 10.42 -9.05 0.23
N VAL A 153 10.94 -8.36 -0.77
CA VAL A 153 12.31 -8.54 -1.28
C VAL A 153 13.10 -7.26 -1.06
N ILE A 154 14.22 -7.37 -0.38
CA ILE A 154 15.09 -6.24 -0.03
C ILE A 154 16.27 -6.21 -1.00
N GLY A 155 16.61 -5.03 -1.51
CA GLY A 155 17.71 -4.83 -2.45
C GLY A 155 17.94 -3.36 -2.77
N LEU A 156 18.52 -3.06 -3.93
CA LEU A 156 18.78 -1.69 -4.38
C LEU A 156 17.99 -1.38 -5.65
N CYS A 157 17.34 -0.24 -5.69
CA CYS A 157 16.71 0.27 -6.91
C CYS A 157 17.77 0.77 -7.89
N GLN A 158 17.40 0.97 -9.16
CA GLN A 158 18.32 1.39 -10.21
C GLN A 158 19.08 2.70 -9.88
N SER A 159 18.45 3.61 -9.13
CA SER A 159 19.06 4.89 -8.74
C SER A 159 20.08 4.76 -7.60
N CYS A 160 20.08 3.63 -6.88
CA CYS A 160 20.94 3.37 -5.72
C CYS A 160 22.02 2.30 -5.97
N GLN A 161 22.09 1.72 -7.19
CA GLN A 161 23.11 0.75 -7.62
C GLN A 161 24.42 1.40 -7.96
#